data_0962a4d36df9924f352f03aeaf5f8b1e
#
_entry.id   0962a4d36df9924f352f03aeaf5f8b1e
#
_cell.length_a   1.000
_cell.length_b   1.000
_cell.length_c   1.000
_cell.angle_alpha   90.00
_cell.angle_beta   90.00
_cell.angle_gamma   90.00
#
_symmetry.space_group_name_H-M   'P 1'
#
loop_
_entity.id
_entity.type
_entity.pdbx_description
1 polymer ?
#
loop_
_entity_poly.entity_id
_entity_poly.type
_entity_poly.pdbx_seq_one_letter_code
_entity_poly.pdbx_strand_id
1 'polypeptide(L)'
;MKRVRRRVAIGLMRAARAANRSRPARVLLRGRSVRRFPLVNRIYHAVFRLGVATGDRDMEARYRGVVLTGPVWDATIMPSVSGGYYEEFEVGVFERLASVSHSIFDVGANIGVYACTGAARVAAGGRLVAFEPVPENLAYLRRNVERNELTGRVSVEPMAVGDSPGELTVHLSGEQSGKHSAAAANVGTPVETITVPMTSIDAYLADRGLTPPDLVKIDVEGYEGFVLRGATQALAASPTLLFELHPELQANCGCDASELLDLVFAHYRWVFLVDELDGVLRPCGRAELDSPGAIGLYRSNLVAIGRPDHLEAVRQWHDLDLG
;
A
#
# COMPACT_ATOMS: atom_id res chain seq x y z
N MET A 1 -12.21 26.16 18.21
CA MET A 1 -13.30 25.45 17.50
C MET A 1 -12.78 24.41 16.48
N LYS A 2 -11.85 24.71 15.57
CA LYS A 2 -11.31 23.77 14.55
C LYS A 2 -10.78 22.44 15.17
N ARG A 3 -9.95 22.51 16.23
CA ARG A 3 -9.40 21.31 16.91
C ARG A 3 -10.47 20.40 17.53
N VAL A 4 -11.56 20.97 18.05
CA VAL A 4 -12.66 20.18 18.64
C VAL A 4 -13.44 19.46 17.55
N ARG A 5 -13.79 20.14 16.45
CA ARG A 5 -14.48 19.53 15.29
C ARG A 5 -13.68 18.37 14.71
N ARG A 6 -12.35 18.54 14.55
CA ARG A 6 -11.44 17.50 14.07
C ARG A 6 -11.43 16.28 15.01
N ARG A 7 -11.34 16.49 16.35
CA ARG A 7 -11.38 15.38 17.32
C ARG A 7 -12.70 14.62 17.28
N VAL A 8 -13.82 15.32 17.14
CA VAL A 8 -15.14 14.70 17.02
C VAL A 8 -15.25 13.89 15.73
N ALA A 9 -14.82 14.44 14.59
CA ALA A 9 -14.83 13.73 13.30
C ALA A 9 -13.98 12.46 13.35
N ILE A 10 -12.77 12.55 13.87
CA ILE A 10 -11.87 11.39 14.04
C ILE A 10 -12.48 10.36 14.99
N GLY A 11 -13.11 10.79 16.08
CA GLY A 11 -13.83 9.91 17.01
C GLY A 11 -14.97 9.15 16.35
N LEU A 12 -15.77 9.82 15.52
CA LEU A 12 -16.85 9.19 14.75
C LEU A 12 -16.29 8.19 13.70
N MET A 13 -15.21 8.53 13.03
CA MET A 13 -14.53 7.63 12.08
C MET A 13 -13.99 6.38 12.78
N ARG A 14 -13.37 6.52 13.96
CA ARG A 14 -12.91 5.40 14.77
C ARG A 14 -14.07 4.50 15.22
N ALA A 15 -15.18 5.11 15.64
CA ALA A 15 -16.39 4.37 16.03
C ALA A 15 -16.98 3.59 14.86
N ALA A 16 -17.04 4.18 13.66
CA ALA A 16 -17.49 3.52 12.45
C ALA A 16 -16.56 2.34 12.08
N ARG A 17 -15.24 2.48 12.25
CA ARG A 17 -14.30 1.38 12.05
C ARG A 17 -14.48 0.28 13.09
N ALA A 18 -14.63 0.61 14.36
CA ALA A 18 -14.88 -0.37 15.42
C ALA A 18 -16.17 -1.16 15.15
N ALA A 19 -17.21 -0.50 14.64
CA ALA A 19 -18.42 -1.16 14.20
C ALA A 19 -18.19 -2.14 13.04
N ASN A 20 -17.37 -1.77 12.04
CA ASN A 20 -16.98 -2.65 10.93
C ASN A 20 -16.20 -3.89 11.40
N ARG A 21 -15.42 -3.77 12.47
CA ARG A 21 -14.64 -4.87 13.07
C ARG A 21 -15.48 -5.82 13.91
N SER A 22 -16.72 -5.49 14.24
CA SER A 22 -17.59 -6.36 15.03
C SER A 22 -17.92 -7.66 14.27
N ARG A 23 -17.96 -8.82 14.99
CA ARG A 23 -18.30 -10.12 14.38
C ARG A 23 -19.60 -10.08 13.55
N PRO A 24 -20.71 -9.49 14.03
CA PRO A 24 -21.93 -9.40 13.25
C PRO A 24 -21.78 -8.59 11.97
N ALA A 25 -21.03 -7.48 12.01
CA ALA A 25 -20.81 -6.66 10.83
C ALA A 25 -19.93 -7.40 9.80
N ARG A 26 -18.90 -8.13 10.24
CA ARG A 26 -18.05 -8.94 9.36
C ARG A 26 -18.87 -9.98 8.59
N VAL A 27 -19.75 -10.71 9.27
CA VAL A 27 -20.63 -11.71 8.65
C VAL A 27 -21.61 -11.05 7.68
N LEU A 28 -22.28 -9.96 8.09
CA LEU A 28 -23.27 -9.26 7.27
C LEU A 28 -22.67 -8.61 6.03
N LEU A 29 -21.47 -8.06 6.17
CA LEU A 29 -20.78 -7.30 5.12
C LEU A 29 -19.89 -8.17 4.23
N ARG A 30 -19.66 -9.43 4.59
CA ARG A 30 -18.76 -10.35 3.87
C ARG A 30 -17.42 -9.71 3.52
N GLY A 31 -16.76 -9.09 4.52
CA GLY A 31 -15.48 -8.40 4.34
C GLY A 31 -15.56 -7.02 3.67
N ARG A 32 -16.73 -6.58 3.22
CA ARG A 32 -16.91 -5.27 2.58
C ARG A 32 -17.10 -4.17 3.63
N SER A 33 -16.60 -2.96 3.36
CA SER A 33 -16.85 -1.79 4.23
C SER A 33 -18.32 -1.38 4.23
N VAL A 34 -18.85 -0.92 5.37
CA VAL A 34 -20.17 -0.26 5.44
C VAL A 34 -20.26 0.97 4.52
N ARG A 35 -19.13 1.53 4.10
CA ARG A 35 -19.07 2.66 3.15
C ARG A 35 -19.56 2.29 1.73
N ARG A 36 -19.72 1.01 1.41
CA ARG A 36 -20.38 0.56 0.16
C ARG A 36 -21.83 1.07 0.05
N PHE A 37 -22.48 1.36 1.18
CA PHE A 37 -23.80 1.94 1.15
C PHE A 37 -23.73 3.44 0.84
N PRO A 38 -24.39 3.94 -0.23
CA PRO A 38 -24.24 5.33 -0.68
C PRO A 38 -24.52 6.36 0.41
N LEU A 39 -25.54 6.12 1.25
CA LEU A 39 -25.88 7.00 2.34
C LEU A 39 -24.75 7.08 3.40
N VAL A 40 -24.18 5.92 3.77
CA VAL A 40 -23.07 5.85 4.75
C VAL A 40 -21.85 6.56 4.22
N ASN A 41 -21.53 6.36 2.94
CA ASN A 41 -20.41 7.03 2.30
C ASN A 41 -20.62 8.54 2.24
N ARG A 42 -21.84 9.01 1.90
CA ARG A 42 -22.20 10.45 1.91
C ARG A 42 -22.06 11.05 3.31
N ILE A 43 -22.51 10.35 4.34
CA ILE A 43 -22.36 10.79 5.74
C ILE A 43 -20.88 10.85 6.10
N TYR A 44 -20.10 9.86 5.75
CA TYR A 44 -18.65 9.82 5.98
C TYR A 44 -17.97 11.06 5.36
N HIS A 45 -18.21 11.33 4.09
CA HIS A 45 -17.67 12.50 3.40
C HIS A 45 -18.15 13.83 4.02
N ALA A 46 -19.40 13.92 4.44
CA ALA A 46 -19.91 15.10 5.13
C ALA A 46 -19.21 15.32 6.48
N VAL A 47 -19.05 14.27 7.29
CA VAL A 47 -18.31 14.32 8.57
C VAL A 47 -16.85 14.71 8.33
N PHE A 48 -16.23 14.14 7.30
CA PHE A 48 -14.87 14.49 6.91
C PHE A 48 -14.76 15.97 6.53
N ARG A 49 -15.59 16.45 5.60
CA ARG A 49 -15.58 17.86 5.15
C ARG A 49 -15.83 18.85 6.29
N LEU A 50 -16.73 18.52 7.21
CA LEU A 50 -17.06 19.39 8.33
C LEU A 50 -16.03 19.38 9.48
N GLY A 51 -15.35 18.25 9.66
CA GLY A 51 -14.49 18.03 10.82
C GLY A 51 -13.00 18.10 10.53
N VAL A 52 -12.58 17.71 9.34
CA VAL A 52 -11.17 17.54 8.97
C VAL A 52 -10.74 18.60 7.96
N ALA A 53 -11.54 18.87 6.93
CA ALA A 53 -11.26 19.91 5.94
C ALA A 53 -11.58 21.30 6.52
N THR A 54 -10.63 21.91 7.17
CA THR A 54 -10.79 23.20 7.88
C THR A 54 -10.36 24.42 7.07
N GLY A 55 -10.26 24.28 5.74
CA GLY A 55 -9.82 25.38 4.85
C GLY A 55 -8.31 25.48 4.65
N ASP A 56 -7.52 24.64 5.31
CA ASP A 56 -6.09 24.50 5.06
C ASP A 56 -5.89 23.56 3.85
N ARG A 57 -4.83 23.74 3.08
CA ARG A 57 -4.51 22.84 1.94
C ARG A 57 -3.96 21.52 2.41
N ASP A 58 -3.20 21.53 3.52
CA ASP A 58 -2.44 20.40 4.04
C ASP A 58 -2.96 20.00 5.43
N MET A 59 -2.90 18.71 5.71
CA MET A 59 -3.14 18.12 7.01
C MET A 59 -1.90 17.39 7.49
N GLU A 60 -1.54 17.60 8.77
CA GLU A 60 -0.43 16.90 9.42
C GLU A 60 -0.94 15.92 10.47
N ALA A 61 -0.32 14.75 10.56
CA ALA A 61 -0.60 13.76 11.57
C ALA A 61 0.65 12.98 11.99
N ARG A 62 0.66 12.53 13.25
CA ARG A 62 1.65 11.56 13.73
C ARG A 62 1.11 10.15 13.56
N TYR A 63 1.94 9.28 12.99
CA TYR A 63 1.62 7.88 12.76
C TYR A 63 2.85 7.02 12.96
N ARG A 64 2.79 6.01 13.86
CA ARG A 64 3.86 5.03 14.12
C ARG A 64 5.27 5.62 14.31
N GLY A 65 5.35 6.79 14.91
CA GLY A 65 6.62 7.47 15.22
C GLY A 65 7.07 8.49 14.19
N VAL A 66 6.44 8.54 12.99
CA VAL A 66 6.72 9.55 11.96
C VAL A 66 5.66 10.62 11.91
N VAL A 67 6.01 11.77 11.34
CA VAL A 67 5.10 12.89 11.06
C VAL A 67 4.82 12.91 9.57
N LEU A 68 3.55 12.79 9.20
CA LEU A 68 3.11 12.79 7.81
C LEU A 68 2.24 14.02 7.51
N THR A 69 2.49 14.64 6.38
CA THR A 69 1.69 15.71 5.80
C THR A 69 1.08 15.19 4.50
N GLY A 70 -0.17 15.49 4.27
CA GLY A 70 -0.86 15.15 3.02
C GLY A 70 -2.02 16.10 2.75
N PRO A 71 -2.65 16.01 1.58
CA PRO A 71 -3.70 16.93 1.16
C PRO A 71 -4.98 16.73 1.99
N VAL A 72 -5.64 17.85 2.35
CA VAL A 72 -6.91 17.80 3.09
C VAL A 72 -8.08 17.32 2.26
N TRP A 73 -7.97 17.35 0.93
CA TRP A 73 -9.02 16.85 0.03
C TRP A 73 -9.08 15.32 -0.02
N ASP A 74 -7.96 14.64 0.31
CA ASP A 74 -7.93 13.19 0.35
C ASP A 74 -8.82 12.64 1.49
N ALA A 75 -9.87 11.94 1.10
CA ALA A 75 -10.86 11.38 2.02
C ALA A 75 -10.48 10.02 2.61
N THR A 76 -9.26 9.51 2.36
CA THR A 76 -8.85 8.14 2.73
C THR A 76 -7.58 8.08 3.55
N ILE A 77 -6.45 8.48 3.01
CA ILE A 77 -5.13 8.28 3.65
C ILE A 77 -5.02 9.14 4.91
N MET A 78 -5.02 10.46 4.76
CA MET A 78 -4.78 11.36 5.88
C MET A 78 -5.79 11.25 7.03
N PRO A 79 -7.11 11.04 6.79
CA PRO A 79 -8.06 10.75 7.86
C PRO A 79 -7.73 9.47 8.61
N SER A 80 -7.31 8.41 7.91
CA SER A 80 -6.96 7.13 8.50
C SER A 80 -5.66 7.20 9.29
N VAL A 81 -4.64 7.87 8.74
CA VAL A 81 -3.37 8.19 9.41
C VAL A 81 -3.61 9.01 10.68
N SER A 82 -4.40 10.11 10.59
CA SER A 82 -4.77 10.92 11.75
C SER A 82 -5.56 10.15 12.81
N GLY A 83 -6.35 9.18 12.38
CA GLY A 83 -7.11 8.28 13.24
C GLY A 83 -6.25 7.21 13.90
N GLY A 84 -5.02 7.00 13.43
CA GLY A 84 -4.11 5.95 13.89
C GLY A 84 -4.55 4.55 13.46
N TYR A 85 -5.22 4.43 12.29
CA TYR A 85 -5.76 3.15 11.82
C TYR A 85 -5.54 2.90 10.32
N TYR A 86 -4.65 3.62 9.67
CA TYR A 86 -4.29 3.36 8.29
C TYR A 86 -3.54 2.02 8.23
N GLU A 87 -4.13 1.00 7.63
CA GLU A 87 -3.51 -0.32 7.41
C GLU A 87 -2.63 -0.77 8.59
N GLU A 88 -3.21 -0.69 9.81
CA GLU A 88 -2.46 -0.71 11.07
C GLU A 88 -1.64 -2.00 11.25
N PHE A 89 -2.22 -3.15 10.89
CA PHE A 89 -1.53 -4.43 10.98
C PHE A 89 -0.53 -4.59 9.84
N GLU A 90 -0.92 -4.27 8.60
CA GLU A 90 -0.05 -4.40 7.44
C GLU A 90 1.20 -3.52 7.53
N VAL A 91 1.05 -2.22 7.90
CA VAL A 91 2.20 -1.35 8.18
C VAL A 91 3.06 -1.93 9.30
N GLY A 92 2.45 -2.57 10.32
CA GLY A 92 3.18 -3.26 11.38
C GLY A 92 4.01 -4.44 10.88
N VAL A 93 3.46 -5.24 9.96
CA VAL A 93 4.17 -6.33 9.28
C VAL A 93 5.32 -5.75 8.46
N PHE A 94 5.06 -4.72 7.65
CA PHE A 94 6.08 -4.06 6.85
C PHE A 94 7.23 -3.49 7.70
N GLU A 95 6.93 -2.77 8.79
CA GLU A 95 7.96 -2.25 9.71
C GLU A 95 8.82 -3.38 10.31
N ARG A 96 8.20 -4.52 10.62
CA ARG A 96 8.92 -5.66 11.18
C ARG A 96 9.85 -6.30 10.13
N LEU A 97 9.39 -6.47 8.90
CA LEU A 97 10.21 -6.94 7.79
C LEU A 97 11.33 -5.92 7.48
N ALA A 98 11.02 -4.63 7.44
CA ALA A 98 11.99 -3.57 7.24
C ALA A 98 13.12 -3.59 8.29
N SER A 99 12.81 -3.96 9.54
CA SER A 99 13.80 -3.97 10.64
C SER A 99 14.92 -5.01 10.46
N VAL A 100 14.73 -5.99 9.58
CA VAL A 100 15.73 -7.01 9.23
C VAL A 100 16.18 -6.90 7.76
N SER A 101 15.72 -5.88 7.03
CA SER A 101 16.08 -5.60 5.64
C SER A 101 17.16 -4.53 5.54
N HIS A 102 18.08 -4.68 4.57
CA HIS A 102 19.06 -3.66 4.21
C HIS A 102 18.69 -2.89 2.94
N SER A 103 17.91 -3.50 2.05
CA SER A 103 17.46 -2.88 0.81
C SER A 103 15.95 -3.07 0.63
N ILE A 104 15.22 -1.97 0.50
CA ILE A 104 13.76 -1.97 0.42
C ILE A 104 13.34 -1.14 -0.78
N PHE A 105 12.37 -1.66 -1.55
CA PHE A 105 11.68 -0.91 -2.59
C PHE A 105 10.22 -0.72 -2.19
N ASP A 106 9.74 0.54 -2.23
CA ASP A 106 8.34 0.93 -2.03
C ASP A 106 7.80 1.46 -3.36
N VAL A 107 7.08 0.60 -4.09
CA VAL A 107 6.53 0.90 -5.41
C VAL A 107 5.08 1.36 -5.26
N GLY A 108 4.82 2.60 -5.66
CA GLY A 108 3.58 3.31 -5.36
C GLY A 108 3.61 3.94 -3.96
N ALA A 109 4.70 4.67 -3.66
CA ALA A 109 4.95 5.19 -2.32
C ALA A 109 3.94 6.29 -1.88
N ASN A 110 3.18 6.87 -2.80
CA ASN A 110 2.18 7.89 -2.54
C ASN A 110 2.76 9.05 -1.71
N ILE A 111 2.12 9.47 -0.63
CA ILE A 111 2.64 10.50 0.29
C ILE A 111 3.74 9.99 1.24
N GLY A 112 4.13 8.72 1.14
CA GLY A 112 5.25 8.12 1.88
C GLY A 112 4.90 7.50 3.24
N VAL A 113 3.72 6.93 3.41
CA VAL A 113 3.37 6.25 4.68
C VAL A 113 4.32 5.08 4.90
N TYR A 114 4.43 4.15 3.94
CA TYR A 114 5.33 3.01 4.01
C TYR A 114 6.81 3.43 3.92
N ALA A 115 7.13 4.34 2.99
CA ALA A 115 8.51 4.84 2.86
C ALA A 115 9.06 5.41 4.18
N CYS A 116 8.29 6.28 4.88
CA CYS A 116 8.76 6.89 6.11
C CYS A 116 8.77 5.91 7.29
N THR A 117 7.72 5.08 7.46
CA THR A 117 7.67 4.12 8.57
C THR A 117 8.70 3.02 8.40
N GLY A 118 8.90 2.50 7.17
CA GLY A 118 9.92 1.50 6.86
C GLY A 118 11.34 2.04 7.04
N ALA A 119 11.65 3.22 6.48
CA ALA A 119 12.98 3.81 6.59
C ALA A 119 13.34 4.19 8.05
N ALA A 120 12.35 4.48 8.89
CA ALA A 120 12.58 4.68 10.31
C ALA A 120 12.98 3.38 11.05
N ARG A 121 12.71 2.22 10.46
CA ARG A 121 12.96 0.88 11.02
C ARG A 121 14.05 0.09 10.31
N VAL A 122 14.39 0.43 9.06
CA VAL A 122 15.36 -0.30 8.25
C VAL A 122 16.63 -0.62 9.04
N ALA A 123 17.20 -1.80 8.82
CA ALA A 123 18.42 -2.26 9.48
C ALA A 123 19.57 -1.23 9.37
N ALA A 124 20.51 -1.28 10.28
CA ALA A 124 21.63 -0.32 10.32
C ALA A 124 22.38 -0.32 8.98
N GLY A 125 22.55 0.87 8.38
CA GLY A 125 23.15 1.03 7.05
C GLY A 125 22.22 0.71 5.86
N GLY A 126 21.01 0.28 6.13
CA GLY A 126 20.01 -0.04 5.10
C GLY A 126 19.41 1.20 4.44
N ARG A 127 18.83 1.01 3.27
CA ARG A 127 18.24 2.06 2.42
C ARG A 127 16.91 1.63 1.86
N LEU A 128 16.06 2.61 1.55
CA LEU A 128 14.78 2.43 0.90
C LEU A 128 14.73 3.29 -0.37
N VAL A 129 14.25 2.70 -1.47
CA VAL A 129 13.92 3.42 -2.70
C VAL A 129 12.41 3.51 -2.80
N ALA A 130 11.88 4.72 -2.89
CA ALA A 130 10.46 5.02 -2.98
C ALA A 130 10.13 5.54 -4.37
N PHE A 131 9.30 4.79 -5.13
CA PHE A 131 8.86 5.16 -6.46
C PHE A 131 7.46 5.75 -6.41
N GLU A 132 7.32 6.99 -6.87
CA GLU A 132 6.04 7.69 -6.95
C GLU A 132 6.02 8.59 -8.19
N PRO A 133 5.16 8.28 -9.19
CA PRO A 133 5.16 9.04 -10.44
C PRO A 133 4.34 10.33 -10.38
N VAL A 134 3.34 10.43 -9.49
CA VAL A 134 2.39 11.56 -9.49
C VAL A 134 3.00 12.79 -8.81
N PRO A 135 3.13 13.94 -9.50
CA PRO A 135 3.85 15.10 -8.99
C PRO A 135 3.34 15.64 -7.64
N GLU A 136 2.02 15.63 -7.41
CA GLU A 136 1.45 16.09 -6.14
C GLU A 136 1.84 15.15 -4.98
N ASN A 137 1.68 13.84 -5.15
CA ASN A 137 2.07 12.84 -4.17
C ASN A 137 3.59 12.89 -3.91
N LEU A 138 4.38 13.00 -4.98
CA LEU A 138 5.83 13.12 -4.91
C LEU A 138 6.28 14.33 -4.07
N ALA A 139 5.58 15.47 -4.19
CA ALA A 139 5.87 16.63 -3.36
C ALA A 139 5.65 16.38 -1.87
N TYR A 140 4.56 15.66 -1.52
CA TYR A 140 4.31 15.25 -0.15
C TYR A 140 5.31 14.19 0.34
N LEU A 141 5.63 13.19 -0.48
CA LEU A 141 6.63 12.17 -0.17
C LEU A 141 7.97 12.80 0.21
N ARG A 142 8.49 13.69 -0.64
CA ARG A 142 9.76 14.41 -0.38
C ARG A 142 9.72 15.21 0.92
N ARG A 143 8.65 15.98 1.12
CA ARG A 143 8.43 16.75 2.36
C ARG A 143 8.41 15.84 3.59
N ASN A 144 7.74 14.69 3.51
CA ASN A 144 7.63 13.75 4.62
C ASN A 144 8.95 13.05 4.92
N VAL A 145 9.72 12.68 3.91
CA VAL A 145 11.09 12.16 4.06
C VAL A 145 12.01 13.18 4.74
N GLU A 146 12.00 14.43 4.26
CA GLU A 146 12.80 15.51 4.85
C GLU A 146 12.40 15.80 6.30
N ARG A 147 11.09 15.92 6.55
CA ARG A 147 10.55 16.25 7.88
C ARG A 147 10.89 15.22 8.96
N ASN A 148 11.06 13.96 8.56
CA ASN A 148 11.43 12.87 9.45
C ASN A 148 12.94 12.59 9.47
N GLU A 149 13.76 13.46 8.85
CA GLU A 149 15.22 13.33 8.78
C GLU A 149 15.69 12.02 8.12
N LEU A 150 14.94 11.55 7.11
CA LEU A 150 15.16 10.27 6.42
C LEU A 150 15.89 10.41 5.08
N THR A 151 16.31 11.60 4.67
CA THR A 151 16.98 11.86 3.38
C THR A 151 18.25 11.03 3.17
N GLY A 152 18.94 10.64 4.26
CA GLY A 152 20.10 9.74 4.19
C GLY A 152 19.75 8.26 4.02
N ARG A 153 18.47 7.87 4.12
CA ARG A 153 18.00 6.49 4.07
C ARG A 153 17.00 6.24 2.94
N VAL A 154 16.33 7.28 2.43
CA VAL A 154 15.30 7.18 1.39
C VAL A 154 15.77 7.88 0.13
N SER A 155 15.81 7.14 -0.98
CA SER A 155 15.89 7.71 -2.33
C SER A 155 14.48 7.82 -2.90
N VAL A 156 14.11 8.99 -3.39
CA VAL A 156 12.78 9.26 -3.97
C VAL A 156 12.89 9.36 -5.48
N GLU A 157 12.29 8.42 -6.18
CA GLU A 157 12.33 8.28 -7.64
C GLU A 157 11.01 8.75 -8.27
N PRO A 158 11.06 9.80 -9.12
CA PRO A 158 9.85 10.39 -9.74
C PRO A 158 9.43 9.61 -10.99
N MET A 159 9.15 8.32 -10.85
CA MET A 159 8.80 7.44 -11.97
C MET A 159 7.86 6.32 -11.53
N ALA A 160 7.09 5.80 -12.49
CA ALA A 160 6.34 4.56 -12.35
C ALA A 160 7.27 3.35 -12.48
N VAL A 161 6.80 2.20 -12.00
CA VAL A 161 7.46 0.91 -12.21
C VAL A 161 6.48 0.00 -12.94
N GLY A 162 6.96 -0.67 -13.99
CA GLY A 162 6.20 -1.59 -14.83
C GLY A 162 7.08 -2.72 -15.34
N ASP A 163 6.71 -3.28 -16.49
CA ASP A 163 7.42 -4.40 -17.10
C ASP A 163 8.67 -4.00 -17.89
N SER A 164 8.77 -2.75 -18.33
CA SER A 164 9.88 -2.24 -19.13
C SER A 164 10.05 -0.73 -18.97
N PRO A 165 11.24 -0.18 -19.27
CA PRO A 165 11.45 1.26 -19.35
C PRO A 165 10.60 1.89 -20.46
N GLY A 166 10.08 3.10 -20.21
CA GLY A 166 9.25 3.85 -21.16
C GLY A 166 8.45 4.95 -20.47
N GLU A 167 7.22 5.11 -20.89
CA GLU A 167 6.27 6.07 -20.33
C GLU A 167 4.96 5.37 -19.96
N LEU A 168 4.30 5.84 -18.92
CA LEU A 168 3.00 5.36 -18.48
C LEU A 168 2.00 6.51 -18.44
N THR A 169 0.81 6.26 -18.97
CA THR A 169 -0.34 7.15 -18.79
C THR A 169 -1.02 6.85 -17.46
N VAL A 170 -1.18 7.86 -16.61
CA VAL A 170 -1.82 7.75 -15.30
C VAL A 170 -3.04 8.66 -15.22
N HIS A 171 -4.16 8.10 -14.81
CA HIS A 171 -5.42 8.80 -14.58
C HIS A 171 -5.54 9.22 -13.13
N LEU A 172 -5.77 10.50 -12.86
CA LEU A 172 -5.77 11.08 -11.52
C LEU A 172 -7.18 11.12 -10.92
N SER A 173 -7.31 10.67 -9.69
CA SER A 173 -8.52 10.82 -8.88
C SER A 173 -8.54 12.17 -8.17
N GLY A 174 -9.66 12.88 -8.22
CA GLY A 174 -9.86 14.14 -7.49
C GLY A 174 -10.35 13.97 -6.04
N GLU A 175 -10.60 12.73 -5.58
CA GLU A 175 -11.15 12.47 -4.26
C GLU A 175 -10.23 11.65 -3.34
N GLN A 176 -9.31 10.88 -3.94
CA GLN A 176 -8.46 9.93 -3.21
C GLN A 176 -7.09 9.86 -3.87
N SER A 177 -6.05 10.31 -3.17
CA SER A 177 -4.68 10.31 -3.68
C SER A 177 -4.12 8.88 -3.88
N GLY A 178 -4.67 7.90 -3.17
CA GLY A 178 -4.34 6.48 -3.31
C GLY A 178 -5.07 5.77 -4.45
N LYS A 179 -5.84 6.46 -5.31
CA LYS A 179 -6.59 5.84 -6.42
C LYS A 179 -6.17 6.34 -7.80
N HIS A 180 -4.95 6.82 -7.93
CA HIS A 180 -4.39 7.09 -9.25
C HIS A 180 -4.04 5.76 -9.92
N SER A 181 -4.44 5.55 -11.16
CA SER A 181 -4.25 4.26 -11.83
C SER A 181 -3.91 4.43 -13.31
N ALA A 182 -3.24 3.43 -13.87
CA ALA A 182 -3.01 3.30 -15.30
C ALA A 182 -4.30 3.07 -16.10
N ALA A 183 -5.39 2.62 -15.47
CA ALA A 183 -6.69 2.41 -16.08
C ALA A 183 -7.71 3.46 -15.62
N ALA A 184 -8.32 4.19 -16.55
CA ALA A 184 -9.37 5.16 -16.25
C ALA A 184 -10.56 4.53 -15.49
N ALA A 185 -10.89 3.26 -15.79
CA ALA A 185 -11.97 2.52 -15.13
C ALA A 185 -11.75 2.39 -13.61
N ASN A 186 -10.50 2.29 -13.15
CA ASN A 186 -10.16 2.18 -11.72
C ASN A 186 -10.40 3.49 -10.97
N VAL A 187 -10.27 4.61 -11.66
CA VAL A 187 -10.46 5.96 -11.11
C VAL A 187 -11.92 6.40 -11.13
N GLY A 188 -12.69 5.88 -12.08
CA GLY A 188 -14.07 6.28 -12.36
C GLY A 188 -14.11 7.50 -13.27
N THR A 189 -14.24 8.72 -12.70
CA THR A 189 -14.13 9.98 -13.49
C THR A 189 -12.81 10.65 -13.17
N PRO A 190 -11.78 10.50 -14.00
CA PRO A 190 -10.50 11.17 -13.80
C PRO A 190 -10.66 12.69 -13.86
N VAL A 191 -9.96 13.41 -12.99
CA VAL A 191 -9.89 14.89 -13.04
C VAL A 191 -8.81 15.37 -14.01
N GLU A 192 -7.79 14.53 -14.21
CA GLU A 192 -6.66 14.80 -15.09
C GLU A 192 -6.05 13.47 -15.55
N THR A 193 -5.33 13.51 -16.66
CA THR A 193 -4.52 12.40 -17.17
C THR A 193 -3.13 12.93 -17.48
N ILE A 194 -2.11 12.26 -16.95
CA ILE A 194 -0.71 12.65 -17.12
C ILE A 194 0.11 11.51 -17.72
N THR A 195 1.20 11.83 -18.39
CA THR A 195 2.22 10.88 -18.83
C THR A 195 3.44 11.02 -17.93
N VAL A 196 3.94 9.90 -17.42
CA VAL A 196 5.06 9.85 -16.46
C VAL A 196 6.15 8.89 -16.95
N PRO A 197 7.43 9.12 -16.60
CA PRO A 197 8.49 8.16 -16.86
C PRO A 197 8.19 6.84 -16.16
N MET A 198 8.57 5.73 -16.82
CA MET A 198 8.45 4.38 -16.28
C MET A 198 9.76 3.62 -16.42
N THR A 199 10.10 2.80 -15.42
CA THR A 199 11.19 1.83 -15.43
C THR A 199 10.66 0.45 -15.08
N SER A 200 11.53 -0.57 -15.14
CA SER A 200 11.28 -1.85 -14.49
C SER A 200 12.23 -2.03 -13.30
N ILE A 201 11.91 -2.92 -12.37
CA ILE A 201 12.81 -3.21 -11.22
C ILE A 201 14.17 -3.67 -11.75
N ASP A 202 14.18 -4.61 -12.69
CA ASP A 202 15.44 -5.16 -13.24
C ASP A 202 16.27 -4.09 -13.96
N ALA A 203 15.64 -3.23 -14.77
CA ALA A 203 16.32 -2.12 -15.45
C ALA A 203 16.86 -1.10 -14.43
N TYR A 204 16.08 -0.73 -13.43
CA TYR A 204 16.52 0.18 -12.38
C TYR A 204 17.74 -0.34 -11.60
N LEU A 205 17.75 -1.64 -11.28
CA LEU A 205 18.90 -2.30 -10.62
C LEU A 205 20.14 -2.28 -11.52
N ALA A 206 19.97 -2.64 -12.80
CA ALA A 206 21.07 -2.67 -13.77
C ALA A 206 21.69 -1.30 -14.01
N ASP A 207 20.85 -0.27 -14.22
CA ASP A 207 21.29 1.10 -14.48
C ASP A 207 22.09 1.71 -13.32
N ARG A 208 21.83 1.28 -12.10
CA ARG A 208 22.47 1.79 -10.88
C ARG A 208 23.51 0.84 -10.28
N GLY A 209 23.70 -0.34 -10.86
CA GLY A 209 24.62 -1.36 -10.34
C GLY A 209 24.21 -1.83 -8.93
N LEU A 210 22.91 -1.93 -8.66
CA LEU A 210 22.37 -2.35 -7.38
C LEU A 210 22.09 -3.85 -7.35
N THR A 211 22.19 -4.45 -6.18
CA THR A 211 21.72 -5.81 -5.92
C THR A 211 20.20 -5.83 -5.72
N PRO A 212 19.53 -6.98 -5.97
CA PRO A 212 18.11 -7.13 -5.67
C PRO A 212 17.76 -6.73 -4.24
N PRO A 213 16.59 -6.10 -4.02
CA PRO A 213 16.14 -5.72 -2.68
C PRO A 213 15.81 -6.92 -1.80
N ASP A 214 15.84 -6.74 -0.49
CA ASP A 214 15.38 -7.74 0.50
C ASP A 214 13.85 -7.77 0.60
N LEU A 215 13.23 -6.59 0.48
CA LEU A 215 11.80 -6.37 0.65
C LEU A 215 11.28 -5.44 -0.45
N VAL A 216 10.18 -5.82 -1.09
CA VAL A 216 9.47 -4.99 -2.08
C VAL A 216 8.01 -4.87 -1.68
N LYS A 217 7.54 -3.63 -1.48
CA LYS A 217 6.11 -3.33 -1.42
C LYS A 217 5.64 -2.87 -2.79
N ILE A 218 4.49 -3.39 -3.25
CA ILE A 218 3.88 -3.04 -4.53
C ILE A 218 2.41 -2.72 -4.29
N ASP A 219 2.03 -1.47 -4.53
CA ASP A 219 0.65 -0.99 -4.40
C ASP A 219 0.45 0.11 -5.45
N VAL A 220 0.03 -0.29 -6.64
CA VAL A 220 -0.02 0.54 -7.85
C VAL A 220 -1.39 0.47 -8.55
N GLU A 221 -2.42 0.17 -7.74
CA GLU A 221 -3.82 0.26 -8.12
C GLU A 221 -4.15 -0.47 -9.44
N GLY A 222 -3.70 -1.75 -9.50
CA GLY A 222 -3.98 -2.68 -10.59
C GLY A 222 -2.82 -2.95 -11.54
N TYR A 223 -1.66 -2.32 -11.36
CA TYR A 223 -0.49 -2.49 -12.24
C TYR A 223 0.56 -3.47 -11.69
N GLU A 224 0.24 -4.19 -10.58
CA GLU A 224 1.14 -5.08 -9.84
C GLU A 224 1.74 -6.19 -10.72
N GLY A 225 0.93 -6.78 -11.61
CA GLY A 225 1.40 -7.83 -12.52
C GLY A 225 2.45 -7.33 -13.51
N PHE A 226 2.35 -6.09 -13.99
CA PHE A 226 3.38 -5.48 -14.83
C PHE A 226 4.67 -5.23 -14.05
N VAL A 227 4.56 -4.78 -12.80
CA VAL A 227 5.73 -4.61 -11.91
C VAL A 227 6.47 -5.94 -11.73
N LEU A 228 5.75 -7.04 -11.44
CA LEU A 228 6.37 -8.35 -11.26
C LEU A 228 6.97 -8.91 -12.56
N ARG A 229 6.35 -8.68 -13.72
CA ARG A 229 6.94 -9.05 -15.01
C ARG A 229 8.26 -8.32 -15.29
N GLY A 230 8.39 -7.09 -14.81
CA GLY A 230 9.63 -6.30 -14.91
C GLY A 230 10.68 -6.58 -13.83
N ALA A 231 10.47 -7.62 -13.00
CA ALA A 231 11.30 -7.95 -11.85
C ALA A 231 11.86 -9.37 -11.88
N THR A 232 11.95 -10.00 -13.06
CA THR A 232 12.30 -11.43 -13.18
C THR A 232 13.64 -11.78 -12.56
N GLN A 233 14.67 -10.94 -12.75
CA GLN A 233 16.00 -11.14 -12.15
C GLN A 233 15.96 -10.86 -10.64
N ALA A 234 15.24 -9.83 -10.22
CA ALA A 234 15.08 -9.53 -8.81
C ALA A 234 14.34 -10.66 -8.09
N LEU A 235 13.27 -11.22 -8.69
CA LEU A 235 12.50 -12.34 -8.13
C LEU A 235 13.33 -13.62 -7.99
N ALA A 236 14.31 -13.85 -8.86
CA ALA A 236 15.24 -14.98 -8.73
C ALA A 236 16.09 -14.93 -7.44
N ALA A 237 16.27 -13.74 -6.85
CA ALA A 237 16.90 -13.57 -5.53
C ALA A 237 15.92 -13.76 -4.37
N SER A 238 14.66 -14.05 -4.65
CA SER A 238 13.59 -14.30 -3.67
C SER A 238 13.44 -13.20 -2.61
N PRO A 239 13.29 -11.91 -2.99
CA PRO A 239 12.93 -10.87 -2.04
C PRO A 239 11.60 -11.20 -1.37
N THR A 240 11.32 -10.65 -0.21
CA THR A 240 9.95 -10.71 0.33
C THR A 240 9.09 -9.66 -0.37
N LEU A 241 7.89 -10.05 -0.80
CA LEU A 241 6.92 -9.15 -1.43
C LEU A 241 5.76 -8.86 -0.48
N LEU A 242 5.34 -7.61 -0.44
CA LEU A 242 4.07 -7.17 0.12
C LEU A 242 3.30 -6.49 -1.02
N PHE A 243 2.16 -7.04 -1.44
CA PHE A 243 1.46 -6.54 -2.62
C PHE A 243 -0.06 -6.68 -2.52
N GLU A 244 -0.76 -5.84 -3.29
CA GLU A 244 -2.21 -5.90 -3.40
C GLU A 244 -2.65 -6.90 -4.48
N LEU A 245 -3.63 -7.75 -4.15
CA LEU A 245 -4.38 -8.55 -5.10
C LEU A 245 -5.80 -7.98 -5.20
N HIS A 246 -6.09 -7.33 -6.32
CA HIS A 246 -7.42 -6.79 -6.64
C HIS A 246 -7.80 -7.14 -8.08
N PRO A 247 -8.41 -8.32 -8.32
CA PRO A 247 -8.63 -8.85 -9.67
C PRO A 247 -9.32 -7.89 -10.63
N GLU A 248 -10.28 -7.08 -10.16
CA GLU A 248 -10.97 -6.11 -11.00
C GLU A 248 -10.04 -4.96 -11.44
N LEU A 249 -9.25 -4.40 -10.51
CA LEU A 249 -8.33 -3.33 -10.85
C LEU A 249 -7.25 -3.81 -11.83
N GLN A 250 -6.74 -5.02 -11.60
CA GLN A 250 -5.74 -5.66 -12.45
C GLN A 250 -6.29 -5.94 -13.85
N ALA A 251 -7.50 -6.49 -13.95
CA ALA A 251 -8.15 -6.74 -15.22
C ALA A 251 -8.40 -5.44 -16.01
N ASN A 252 -8.79 -4.36 -15.35
CA ASN A 252 -8.97 -3.05 -15.96
C ASN A 252 -7.65 -2.47 -16.51
N CYS A 253 -6.51 -2.81 -15.89
CA CYS A 253 -5.17 -2.48 -16.39
C CYS A 253 -4.66 -3.44 -17.48
N GLY A 254 -5.40 -4.50 -17.80
CA GLY A 254 -4.98 -5.51 -18.77
C GLY A 254 -4.05 -6.58 -18.20
N CYS A 255 -4.08 -6.78 -16.89
CA CYS A 255 -3.36 -7.85 -16.19
C CYS A 255 -4.34 -8.88 -15.64
N ASP A 256 -4.11 -10.16 -15.91
CA ASP A 256 -4.87 -11.22 -15.26
C ASP A 256 -4.29 -11.48 -13.85
N ALA A 257 -5.17 -11.43 -12.85
CA ALA A 257 -4.78 -11.76 -11.47
C ALA A 257 -4.25 -13.19 -11.34
N SER A 258 -4.70 -14.13 -12.20
CA SER A 258 -4.19 -15.50 -12.25
C SER A 258 -2.73 -15.52 -12.70
N GLU A 259 -2.36 -14.75 -13.73
CA GLU A 259 -0.97 -14.64 -14.19
C GLU A 259 -0.06 -14.04 -13.11
N LEU A 260 -0.55 -13.01 -12.39
CA LEU A 260 0.18 -12.44 -11.25
C LEU A 260 0.44 -13.50 -10.18
N LEU A 261 -0.59 -14.27 -9.80
CA LEU A 261 -0.46 -15.33 -8.81
C LEU A 261 0.48 -16.46 -9.30
N ASP A 262 0.44 -16.80 -10.59
CA ASP A 262 1.36 -17.80 -11.15
C ASP A 262 2.81 -17.36 -11.02
N LEU A 263 3.12 -16.09 -11.29
CA LEU A 263 4.45 -15.53 -11.05
C LEU A 263 4.86 -15.63 -9.57
N VAL A 264 3.95 -15.30 -8.65
CA VAL A 264 4.23 -15.39 -7.22
C VAL A 264 4.50 -16.84 -6.80
N PHE A 265 3.60 -17.77 -7.10
CA PHE A 265 3.73 -19.16 -6.67
C PHE A 265 4.84 -19.96 -7.40
N ALA A 266 5.35 -19.45 -8.52
CA ALA A 266 6.57 -19.99 -9.14
C ALA A 266 7.83 -19.72 -8.32
N HIS A 267 7.87 -18.65 -7.53
CA HIS A 267 9.04 -18.21 -6.77
C HIS A 267 8.90 -18.39 -5.24
N TYR A 268 7.65 -18.44 -4.71
CA TYR A 268 7.41 -18.40 -3.27
C TYR A 268 6.67 -19.61 -2.75
N ARG A 269 7.25 -20.24 -1.74
CA ARG A 269 6.63 -21.32 -0.98
C ARG A 269 5.66 -20.78 0.09
N TRP A 270 6.00 -19.66 0.71
CA TRP A 270 5.27 -19.08 1.82
C TRP A 270 4.54 -17.81 1.37
N VAL A 271 3.24 -17.96 1.17
CA VAL A 271 2.35 -16.85 0.83
C VAL A 271 1.28 -16.74 1.90
N PHE A 272 1.07 -15.52 2.37
CA PHE A 272 0.13 -15.23 3.44
C PHE A 272 -0.84 -14.14 3.00
N LEU A 273 -2.09 -14.31 3.39
CA LEU A 273 -3.08 -13.27 3.39
C LEU A 273 -2.88 -12.39 4.63
N VAL A 274 -2.83 -11.08 4.45
CA VAL A 274 -2.82 -10.11 5.54
C VAL A 274 -4.23 -9.93 6.07
N ASP A 275 -4.54 -10.55 7.20
CA ASP A 275 -5.84 -10.35 7.87
C ASP A 275 -5.76 -9.14 8.81
N GLU A 276 -6.06 -7.97 8.26
CA GLU A 276 -6.05 -6.69 8.96
C GLU A 276 -7.03 -6.64 10.16
N LEU A 277 -8.07 -7.49 10.14
CA LEU A 277 -9.10 -7.50 11.17
C LEU A 277 -8.71 -8.33 12.39
N ASP A 278 -8.16 -9.51 12.14
CA ASP A 278 -7.74 -10.41 13.20
C ASP A 278 -6.28 -10.17 13.62
N GLY A 279 -5.52 -9.39 12.82
CA GLY A 279 -4.12 -9.07 13.10
C GLY A 279 -3.21 -10.29 12.97
N VAL A 280 -3.45 -11.11 11.96
CA VAL A 280 -2.69 -12.35 11.68
C VAL A 280 -2.33 -12.47 10.21
N LEU A 281 -1.28 -13.21 9.93
CA LEU A 281 -0.89 -13.66 8.59
C LEU A 281 -1.44 -15.06 8.37
N ARG A 282 -2.43 -15.21 7.47
CA ARG A 282 -3.02 -16.52 7.17
C ARG A 282 -2.30 -17.16 6.00
N PRO A 283 -1.66 -18.34 6.20
CA PRO A 283 -1.09 -19.09 5.09
C PRO A 283 -2.17 -19.34 4.03
N CYS A 284 -1.83 -19.16 2.78
CA CYS A 284 -2.75 -19.43 1.68
C CYS A 284 -2.03 -20.07 0.50
N GLY A 285 -2.70 -21.05 -0.11
CA GLY A 285 -2.25 -21.71 -1.33
C GLY A 285 -2.85 -21.08 -2.58
N ARG A 286 -2.30 -21.42 -3.74
CA ARG A 286 -2.74 -20.91 -5.06
C ARG A 286 -4.25 -21.15 -5.28
N ALA A 287 -4.73 -22.36 -4.99
CA ALA A 287 -6.13 -22.75 -5.21
C ALA A 287 -7.13 -21.97 -4.33
N GLU A 288 -6.71 -21.51 -3.14
CA GLU A 288 -7.55 -20.70 -2.25
C GLU A 288 -7.74 -19.30 -2.81
N LEU A 289 -6.71 -18.75 -3.47
CA LEU A 289 -6.76 -17.42 -4.09
C LEU A 289 -7.49 -17.40 -5.43
N ASP A 290 -7.61 -18.55 -6.13
CA ASP A 290 -8.37 -18.68 -7.37
C ASP A 290 -9.89 -18.64 -7.18
N SER A 291 -10.37 -18.86 -5.97
CA SER A 291 -11.80 -18.88 -5.68
C SER A 291 -12.24 -17.58 -5.01
N PRO A 292 -12.65 -16.55 -5.75
CA PRO A 292 -13.08 -15.25 -5.20
C PRO A 292 -14.21 -15.37 -4.16
N GLY A 293 -14.94 -16.49 -4.18
CA GLY A 293 -15.99 -16.81 -3.22
C GLY A 293 -15.51 -17.50 -1.95
N ALA A 294 -14.37 -18.21 -1.98
CA ALA A 294 -13.86 -18.97 -0.84
C ALA A 294 -13.23 -18.05 0.22
N ILE A 295 -12.61 -16.94 -0.20
CA ILE A 295 -11.95 -16.02 0.72
C ILE A 295 -12.83 -14.80 1.04
N GLY A 296 -13.95 -14.62 0.33
CA GLY A 296 -14.84 -13.46 0.52
C GLY A 296 -14.18 -12.13 0.18
N LEU A 297 -13.06 -12.15 -0.51
CA LEU A 297 -12.15 -11.02 -0.68
C LEU A 297 -12.18 -10.53 -2.11
N TYR A 298 -12.77 -9.37 -2.25
CA TYR A 298 -12.72 -8.59 -3.48
C TYR A 298 -11.37 -7.86 -3.64
N ARG A 299 -10.65 -7.69 -2.55
CA ARG A 299 -9.38 -7.03 -2.39
C ARG A 299 -8.63 -7.66 -1.23
N SER A 300 -7.36 -7.97 -1.41
CA SER A 300 -6.51 -8.58 -0.38
C SER A 300 -5.09 -8.08 -0.51
N ASN A 301 -4.44 -7.86 0.63
CA ASN A 301 -3.00 -7.66 0.66
C ASN A 301 -2.33 -9.00 1.01
N LEU A 302 -1.29 -9.33 0.27
CA LEU A 302 -0.56 -10.59 0.39
C LEU A 302 0.90 -10.31 0.76
N VAL A 303 1.47 -11.20 1.57
CA VAL A 303 2.91 -11.25 1.83
C VAL A 303 3.44 -12.56 1.30
N ALA A 304 4.34 -12.51 0.31
CA ALA A 304 5.07 -13.66 -0.19
C ALA A 304 6.50 -13.60 0.36
N ILE A 305 6.86 -14.54 1.24
CA ILE A 305 8.13 -14.51 1.97
C ILE A 305 9.14 -15.40 1.26
N GLY A 306 10.21 -14.75 0.74
CA GLY A 306 11.32 -15.45 0.10
C GLY A 306 12.52 -15.68 1.02
N ARG A 307 12.61 -14.96 2.14
CA ARG A 307 13.78 -14.95 3.03
C ARG A 307 13.47 -15.61 4.37
N PRO A 308 14.32 -16.54 4.87
CA PRO A 308 14.11 -17.19 6.16
C PRO A 308 14.11 -16.23 7.35
N ASP A 309 14.98 -15.21 7.34
CA ASP A 309 15.04 -14.17 8.37
C ASP A 309 13.75 -13.32 8.43
N HIS A 310 13.11 -13.08 7.29
CA HIS A 310 11.81 -12.43 7.23
C HIS A 310 10.69 -13.32 7.78
N LEU A 311 10.72 -14.63 7.48
CA LEU A 311 9.74 -15.57 8.01
C LEU A 311 9.82 -15.63 9.54
N GLU A 312 11.02 -15.71 10.11
CA GLU A 312 11.22 -15.67 11.56
C GLU A 312 10.80 -14.30 12.15
N ALA A 313 11.07 -13.20 11.45
CA ALA A 313 10.68 -11.89 11.92
C ALA A 313 9.17 -11.74 12.14
N VAL A 314 8.34 -12.41 11.33
CA VAL A 314 6.87 -12.34 11.41
C VAL A 314 6.23 -13.54 12.11
N ARG A 315 7.01 -14.45 12.67
CA ARG A 315 6.57 -15.71 13.28
C ARG A 315 5.43 -15.55 14.30
N GLN A 316 5.43 -14.45 15.04
CA GLN A 316 4.40 -14.17 16.04
C GLN A 316 2.99 -13.97 15.45
N TRP A 317 2.86 -13.82 14.13
CA TRP A 317 1.60 -13.53 13.45
C TRP A 317 1.07 -14.66 12.57
N HIS A 318 1.75 -15.80 12.53
CA HIS A 318 1.32 -16.99 11.81
C HIS A 318 1.56 -18.27 12.60
N ASP A 319 0.75 -19.30 12.33
CA ASP A 319 0.80 -20.60 13.00
C ASP A 319 1.48 -21.69 12.12
N LEU A 320 2.37 -21.30 11.19
CA LEU A 320 3.11 -22.28 10.41
C LEU A 320 4.05 -23.07 11.32
N ASP A 321 3.93 -24.41 11.29
CA ASP A 321 4.96 -25.30 11.79
C ASP A 321 6.13 -25.30 10.79
N LEU A 322 7.25 -24.72 11.21
CA LEU A 322 8.46 -24.60 10.39
C LEU A 322 9.37 -25.83 10.54
N GLY A 323 8.81 -26.98 11.05
CA GLY A 323 9.46 -28.23 11.35
C GLY A 323 10.52 -28.75 10.38
#